data_4060e7789f53acbcb4b845833ca12879
#
_entry.id   4060e7789f53acbcb4b845833ca12879
#
_cell.length_a   1.000
_cell.length_b   1.000
_cell.length_c   1.000
_cell.angle_alpha   90.00
_cell.angle_beta   90.00
_cell.angle_gamma   90.00
#
_symmetry.space_group_name_H-M   'P 1'
#
loop_
_entity.id
_entity.type
_entity.pdbx_description
1 polymer ?
#
loop_
_entity_poly.entity_id
_entity_poly.type
_entity_poly.pdbx_seq_one_letter_code
_entity_poly.pdbx_strand_id
1 'polypeptide(L)'
;MNIGFYPGSFDPFTNGHLHVVKSASKLFDKVIIGIGINSVKSRRFPKELMENAIKECLIDEKLYNVDVISYDNLSIDAAIACNCNYIIRGLRNDM
;
A
#
# COMPACT_ATOMS: atom_id res chain seq x y z
N MET A 1 7.77 -8.77 15.57
CA MET A 1 7.25 -8.89 14.19
C MET A 1 7.49 -7.58 13.44
N ASN A 2 8.05 -7.66 12.26
CA ASN A 2 8.33 -6.48 11.44
C ASN A 2 7.19 -6.27 10.47
N ILE A 3 6.51 -5.14 10.61
CA ILE A 3 5.37 -4.79 9.76
C ILE A 3 5.70 -3.50 9.04
N GLY A 4 5.67 -3.54 7.71
CA GLY A 4 5.92 -2.37 6.88
C GLY A 4 4.63 -1.77 6.36
N PHE A 5 4.54 -0.46 6.36
CA PHE A 5 3.38 0.28 5.87
C PHE A 5 3.79 1.01 4.58
N TYR A 6 3.07 0.75 3.51
CA TYR A 6 3.36 1.34 2.21
C TYR A 6 2.26 2.32 1.83
N PRO A 7 2.45 3.61 2.10
CA PRO A 7 1.43 4.61 1.81
C PRO A 7 1.51 5.12 0.38
N GLY A 8 0.39 5.49 -0.17
CA GLY A 8 0.33 6.12 -1.48
C GLY A 8 -1.11 6.39 -1.86
N SER A 9 -1.31 7.14 -2.94
CA SER A 9 -2.65 7.36 -3.45
C SER A 9 -3.11 6.18 -4.30
N PHE A 10 -2.16 5.49 -4.96
CA PHE A 10 -2.44 4.32 -5.81
C PHE A 10 -3.62 4.58 -6.75
N ASP A 11 -3.45 5.55 -7.59
CA ASP A 11 -4.50 6.03 -8.47
C ASP A 11 -3.99 6.09 -9.92
N PRO A 12 -3.67 4.95 -10.52
CA PRO A 12 -3.88 3.57 -10.05
C PRO A 12 -2.66 2.93 -9.38
N PHE A 13 -2.86 1.72 -8.88
CA PHE A 13 -1.79 0.85 -8.41
C PHE A 13 -1.13 0.24 -9.65
N THR A 14 0.14 0.51 -9.84
CA THR A 14 0.86 0.13 -11.06
C THR A 14 1.80 -1.05 -10.83
N ASN A 15 2.41 -1.55 -11.91
CA ASN A 15 3.42 -2.61 -11.79
C ASN A 15 4.62 -2.17 -10.98
N GLY A 16 4.95 -0.88 -11.01
CA GLY A 16 6.02 -0.36 -10.16
C GLY A 16 5.68 -0.50 -8.69
N HIS A 17 4.44 -0.21 -8.33
CA HIS A 17 3.98 -0.39 -6.95
C HIS A 17 4.02 -1.87 -6.57
N LEU A 18 3.57 -2.73 -7.47
CA LEU A 18 3.58 -4.17 -7.21
C LEU A 18 5.01 -4.68 -6.98
N HIS A 19 5.95 -4.18 -7.75
CA HIS A 19 7.35 -4.57 -7.58
C HIS A 19 7.85 -4.23 -6.17
N VAL A 20 7.53 -3.04 -5.69
CA VAL A 20 7.91 -2.63 -4.34
C VAL A 20 7.27 -3.54 -3.30
N VAL A 21 6.00 -3.85 -3.47
CA VAL A 21 5.27 -4.71 -2.54
C VAL A 21 5.85 -6.11 -2.52
N LYS A 22 6.17 -6.67 -3.68
CA LYS A 22 6.75 -8.00 -3.76
C LYS A 22 8.10 -8.06 -3.06
N SER A 23 8.94 -7.04 -3.25
CA SER A 23 10.23 -6.96 -2.58
C SER A 23 10.03 -6.84 -1.06
N ALA A 24 9.11 -5.97 -0.64
CA ALA A 24 8.86 -5.76 0.78
C ALA A 24 8.29 -7.00 1.45
N SER A 25 7.47 -7.76 0.75
CA SER A 25 6.86 -8.95 1.32
C SER A 25 7.87 -9.99 1.72
N LYS A 26 9.06 -9.96 1.12
CA LYS A 26 10.15 -10.87 1.47
C LYS A 26 10.97 -10.38 2.66
N LEU A 27 10.93 -9.07 2.92
CA LEU A 27 11.73 -8.46 3.99
C LEU A 27 10.96 -8.30 5.29
N PHE A 28 9.65 -8.16 5.21
CA PHE A 28 8.80 -7.93 6.37
C PHE A 28 7.92 -9.14 6.64
N ASP A 29 7.58 -9.34 7.91
CA ASP A 29 6.63 -10.38 8.29
C ASP A 29 5.26 -10.08 7.70
N LYS A 30 4.93 -8.79 7.62
CA LYS A 30 3.66 -8.34 7.06
C LYS A 30 3.84 -6.98 6.41
N VAL A 31 3.11 -6.77 5.34
CA VAL A 31 3.09 -5.48 4.64
C VAL A 31 1.64 -5.00 4.57
N ILE A 32 1.43 -3.73 4.86
CA ILE A 32 0.11 -3.11 4.74
C ILE A 32 0.20 -1.99 3.71
N ILE A 33 -0.55 -2.14 2.63
CA ILE A 33 -0.67 -1.11 1.61
C ILE A 33 -1.75 -0.14 2.09
N GLY A 34 -1.40 1.14 2.23
CA GLY A 34 -2.33 2.14 2.70
C GLY A 34 -2.73 3.10 1.58
N ILE A 35 -3.99 3.05 1.15
CA ILE A 35 -4.50 3.96 0.14
C ILE A 35 -4.87 5.26 0.84
N GLY A 36 -4.10 6.32 0.57
CA GLY A 36 -4.38 7.63 1.14
C GLY A 36 -5.49 8.32 0.39
N ILE A 37 -6.49 8.79 1.12
CA ILE A 37 -7.62 9.49 0.56
C ILE A 37 -7.49 10.96 0.91
N ASN A 38 -7.52 11.82 -0.11
CA ASN A 38 -7.43 13.26 0.09
C ASN A 38 -8.75 13.88 -0.37
N SER A 39 -9.51 14.42 0.56
CA SER A 39 -10.81 15.00 0.25
C SER A 39 -10.72 16.23 -0.63
N VAL A 40 -9.54 16.85 -0.69
CA VAL A 40 -9.32 18.05 -1.53
C VAL A 40 -9.12 17.67 -2.98
N LYS A 41 -8.58 16.48 -3.24
CA LYS A 41 -8.30 16.01 -4.59
C LYS A 41 -9.30 14.96 -5.02
N SER A 42 -9.77 15.08 -6.25
CA SER A 42 -10.59 14.03 -6.85
C SER A 42 -9.69 12.87 -7.27
N ARG A 43 -10.12 11.65 -6.95
CA ARG A 43 -9.40 10.49 -7.40
C ARG A 43 -9.81 10.13 -8.81
N ARG A 44 -8.85 9.59 -9.57
CA ARG A 44 -9.13 9.07 -10.91
C ARG A 44 -9.95 7.78 -10.83
N PHE A 45 -9.65 6.96 -9.83
CA PHE A 45 -10.34 5.70 -9.59
C PHE A 45 -10.89 5.69 -8.17
N PRO A 46 -12.14 5.21 -7.96
CA PRO A 46 -12.68 5.11 -6.61
C PRO A 46 -11.83 4.19 -5.74
N LYS A 47 -11.75 4.53 -4.44
CA LYS A 47 -10.92 3.73 -3.53
C LYS A 47 -11.39 2.29 -3.43
N GLU A 48 -12.69 2.07 -3.47
CA GLU A 48 -13.25 0.72 -3.36
C GLU A 48 -12.82 -0.14 -4.55
N LEU A 49 -12.86 0.45 -5.73
CA LEU A 49 -12.42 -0.25 -6.93
C LEU A 49 -10.93 -0.61 -6.82
N MET A 50 -10.14 0.33 -6.34
CA MET A 50 -8.71 0.10 -6.23
C MET A 50 -8.37 -0.89 -5.14
N GLU A 51 -9.07 -0.84 -4.00
CA GLU A 51 -8.88 -1.83 -2.95
C GLU A 51 -9.14 -3.25 -3.47
N ASN A 52 -10.23 -3.42 -4.21
CA ASN A 52 -10.57 -4.73 -4.76
C ASN A 52 -9.55 -5.19 -5.80
N ALA A 53 -9.12 -4.27 -6.66
CA ALA A 53 -8.12 -4.60 -7.68
C ALA A 53 -6.80 -5.03 -7.03
N ILE A 54 -6.38 -4.33 -5.99
CA ILE A 54 -5.15 -4.67 -5.29
C ILE A 54 -5.30 -6.03 -4.61
N LYS A 55 -6.43 -6.28 -3.95
CA LYS A 55 -6.67 -7.57 -3.29
C LYS A 55 -6.59 -8.73 -4.27
N GLU A 56 -7.19 -8.58 -5.44
CA GLU A 56 -7.13 -9.61 -6.47
C GLU A 56 -5.70 -9.82 -6.95
N CYS A 57 -4.97 -8.73 -7.12
CA CYS A 57 -3.56 -8.81 -7.52
C CYS A 57 -2.73 -9.56 -6.48
N LEU A 58 -2.96 -9.27 -5.20
CA LEU A 58 -2.22 -9.93 -4.13
C LEU A 58 -2.49 -11.44 -4.11
N ILE A 59 -3.72 -11.84 -4.38
CA ILE A 59 -4.07 -13.26 -4.45
C ILE A 59 -3.38 -13.90 -5.66
N ASP A 60 -3.44 -13.26 -6.81
CA ASP A 60 -2.82 -13.77 -8.02
C ASP A 60 -1.32 -13.93 -7.87
N GLU A 61 -0.69 -13.02 -7.16
CA GLU A 61 0.76 -13.04 -6.94
C GLU A 61 1.15 -13.86 -5.71
N LYS A 62 0.16 -14.43 -5.02
CA LYS A 62 0.37 -15.27 -3.82
C LYS A 62 1.09 -14.52 -2.70
N LEU A 63 0.76 -13.26 -2.54
CA LEU A 63 1.34 -12.41 -1.50
C LEU A 63 0.42 -12.42 -0.29
N TYR A 64 0.45 -13.51 0.47
CA TYR A 64 -0.50 -13.75 1.55
C TYR A 64 -0.20 -12.97 2.82
N ASN A 65 0.99 -12.37 2.91
CA ASN A 65 1.36 -11.55 4.06
C ASN A 65 1.18 -10.04 3.78
N VAL A 66 0.39 -9.70 2.77
CA VAL A 66 0.15 -8.31 2.40
C VAL A 66 -1.34 -8.02 2.50
N ASP A 67 -1.67 -6.93 3.18
CA ASP A 67 -3.05 -6.44 3.28
C ASP A 67 -3.16 -5.05 2.68
N VAL A 68 -4.38 -4.63 2.39
CA VAL A 68 -4.64 -3.28 1.89
C VAL A 68 -5.72 -2.62 2.73
N ILE A 69 -5.48 -1.36 3.09
CA ILE A 69 -6.46 -0.53 3.82
C ILE A 69 -6.55 0.82 3.13
N SER A 70 -7.54 1.61 3.50
CA SER A 70 -7.62 3.00 3.09
C SER A 70 -7.70 3.87 4.34
N TYR A 71 -7.21 5.11 4.22
CA TYR A 71 -7.18 6.03 5.35
C TYR A 71 -7.27 7.47 4.83
N ASP A 72 -7.70 8.38 5.69
CA ASP A 72 -7.86 9.78 5.34
C ASP A 72 -7.13 10.74 6.28
N ASN A 73 -6.11 10.24 6.96
CA ASN A 73 -5.28 11.05 7.85
C ASN A 73 -3.83 10.96 7.39
N LEU A 74 -2.91 11.47 8.22
CA LEU A 74 -1.49 11.40 7.90
C LEU A 74 -1.02 9.96 7.92
N SER A 75 -0.12 9.62 6.99
CA SER A 75 0.34 8.24 6.84
C SER A 75 1.01 7.72 8.11
N ILE A 76 1.68 8.59 8.86
CA ILE A 76 2.34 8.15 10.08
C ILE A 76 1.30 7.74 11.13
N ASP A 77 0.17 8.47 11.21
CA ASP A 77 -0.90 8.11 12.14
C ASP A 77 -1.52 6.78 11.76
N ALA A 78 -1.72 6.55 10.46
CA ALA A 78 -2.25 5.27 9.99
C ALA A 78 -1.30 4.13 10.29
N ALA A 79 0.00 4.34 10.11
CA ALA A 79 1.01 3.31 10.40
C ALA A 79 1.00 2.96 11.89
N ILE A 80 0.87 3.96 12.75
CA ILE A 80 0.81 3.73 14.19
C ILE A 80 -0.45 2.94 14.54
N ALA A 81 -1.58 3.31 13.96
CA ALA A 81 -2.85 2.62 14.21
C ALA A 81 -2.79 1.15 13.78
N CYS A 82 -1.98 0.83 12.77
CA CYS A 82 -1.81 -0.55 12.28
C CYS A 82 -0.67 -1.28 12.96
N ASN A 83 -0.03 -0.67 13.95
CA ASN A 83 1.14 -1.24 14.64
C ASN A 83 2.31 -1.51 13.71
N CYS A 84 2.46 -0.67 12.69
CA CYS A 84 3.55 -0.83 11.74
C CYS A 84 4.85 -0.28 12.32
N ASN A 85 5.95 -0.98 12.05
CA ASN A 85 7.27 -0.61 12.55
C ASN A 85 8.02 0.27 11.56
N TYR A 86 7.69 0.17 10.28
CA TYR A 86 8.44 0.82 9.22
C TYR A 86 7.51 1.43 8.20
N ILE A 87 7.94 2.53 7.60
CA ILE A 87 7.28 3.14 6.44
C ILE A 87 8.09 2.75 5.22
N ILE A 88 7.42 2.11 4.26
CA ILE A 88 8.05 1.67 3.02
C ILE A 88 7.93 2.80 2.01
N ARG A 89 9.03 3.14 1.36
CA ARG A 89 9.03 4.13 0.29
C ARG A 89 9.51 3.46 -0.99
N GLY A 90 8.77 3.68 -2.06
CA GLY A 90 9.17 3.17 -3.35
C GLY A 90 10.19 4.11 -3.97
N LEU A 91 11.46 3.72 -3.92
CA LEU A 91 12.50 4.51 -4.54
C LEU A 91 12.54 4.20 -6.02
N ARG A 92 12.35 5.21 -6.83
CA ARG A 92 12.33 5.07 -8.27
C ARG A 92 13.47 5.85 -8.87
N ASN A 93 14.32 5.14 -9.56
CA ASN A 93 15.47 5.76 -10.20
C ASN A 93 15.16 6.29 -11.58
N ASP A 94 14.00 5.99 -12.08
CA ASP A 94 13.55 6.41 -13.40
C ASP A 94 12.84 7.73 -13.40
N MET A 95 12.90 8.41 -12.31
CA MET A 95 12.22 9.68 -12.13
C MET A 95 13.04 10.84 -12.58
#